data_28ae6eaff969c323119585896e7c2357
#
_entry.id   28ae6eaff969c323119585896e7c2357
#
_cell.length_a   1.000
_cell.length_b   1.000
_cell.length_c   1.000
_cell.angle_alpha   90.00
_cell.angle_beta   90.00
_cell.angle_gamma   90.00
#
_symmetry.space_group_name_H-M   'P 1'
#
loop_
_entity.id
_entity.type
_entity.pdbx_description
1 polymer ?
#
loop_
_entity_poly.entity_id
_entity_poly.type
_entity_poly.pdbx_seq_one_letter_code
_entity_poly.pdbx_strand_id
1 'polypeptide(L)'
;MKPTLLQPSELNSILPIGREFTKINPHYRGREFAEEAFVTQWKSFMLTGLGRILVCRDGGKVSGILGFYLLDDPFVGIKTAAEAFWFVLPEFRGSHVAMSLFHEFEVMSEAQGAKQLLMLHIVGEGLPDLSAFYTRNGYQLIESTYRKVLPASKPA
;
A
#
# COMPACT_ATOMS: atom_id res chain seq x y z
N MET A 1 1.50 10.94 15.95
CA MET A 1 0.55 11.16 14.81
C MET A 1 -0.19 9.85 14.60
N LYS A 2 -1.51 9.83 14.83
CA LYS A 2 -2.31 8.62 14.70
C LYS A 2 -2.83 8.50 13.26
N PRO A 3 -2.67 7.34 12.57
CA PRO A 3 -3.29 7.11 11.28
C PRO A 3 -4.83 7.15 11.36
N THR A 4 -5.46 7.56 10.27
CA THR A 4 -6.92 7.56 10.13
C THR A 4 -7.31 6.87 8.83
N LEU A 5 -8.51 6.29 8.79
CA LEU A 5 -9.09 5.78 7.55
C LEU A 5 -9.45 6.93 6.61
N LEU A 6 -8.97 6.83 5.38
CA LEU A 6 -9.37 7.71 4.29
C LEU A 6 -10.82 7.39 3.88
N GLN A 7 -11.63 8.43 3.68
CA GLN A 7 -12.96 8.25 3.11
C GLN A 7 -12.91 8.25 1.57
N PRO A 8 -13.86 7.59 0.87
CA PRO A 8 -13.89 7.60 -0.60
C PRO A 8 -13.93 9.01 -1.21
N SER A 9 -14.55 9.97 -0.54
CA SER A 9 -14.60 11.38 -0.96
C SER A 9 -13.27 12.13 -0.83
N GLU A 10 -12.33 11.58 -0.07
CA GLU A 10 -11.03 12.19 0.20
C GLU A 10 -9.90 11.67 -0.71
N LEU A 11 -10.18 10.75 -1.65
CA LEU A 11 -9.16 10.11 -2.49
C LEU A 11 -8.27 11.11 -3.23
N ASN A 12 -8.82 12.24 -3.65
CA ASN A 12 -8.01 13.28 -4.30
C ASN A 12 -6.93 13.88 -3.38
N SER A 13 -7.10 13.81 -2.06
CA SER A 13 -6.13 14.35 -1.10
C SER A 13 -4.81 13.57 -1.06
N ILE A 14 -4.80 12.32 -1.54
CA ILE A 14 -3.61 11.46 -1.56
C ILE A 14 -2.95 11.38 -2.95
N LEU A 15 -3.49 12.02 -3.98
CA LEU A 15 -2.87 12.01 -5.32
C LEU A 15 -1.44 12.58 -5.33
N PRO A 16 -1.12 13.66 -4.60
CA PRO A 16 0.26 14.14 -4.54
C PRO A 16 1.25 13.10 -4.04
N ILE A 17 0.90 12.32 -3.00
CA ILE A 17 1.77 11.26 -2.50
C ILE A 17 1.86 10.08 -3.46
N GLY A 18 0.79 9.78 -4.20
CA GLY A 18 0.79 8.79 -5.28
C GLY A 18 1.76 9.13 -6.41
N ARG A 19 1.84 10.41 -6.79
CA ARG A 19 2.83 10.90 -7.78
C ARG A 19 4.25 10.68 -7.29
N GLU A 20 4.55 11.03 -6.04
CA GLU A 20 5.88 10.82 -5.47
C GLU A 20 6.23 9.33 -5.36
N PHE A 21 5.30 8.48 -4.99
CA PHE A 21 5.49 7.03 -4.97
C PHE A 21 5.85 6.49 -6.36
N THR A 22 5.11 6.88 -7.39
CA THR A 22 5.36 6.46 -8.78
C THR A 22 6.72 6.91 -9.28
N LYS A 23 7.14 8.12 -8.92
CA LYS A 23 8.43 8.71 -9.28
C LYS A 23 9.62 7.97 -8.67
N ILE A 24 9.51 7.60 -7.38
CA ILE A 24 10.59 7.00 -6.60
C ILE A 24 10.71 5.50 -6.84
N ASN A 25 9.59 4.82 -7.10
CA ASN A 25 9.57 3.38 -7.28
C ASN A 25 10.23 2.99 -8.62
N PRO A 26 11.37 2.25 -8.60
CA PRO A 26 12.09 1.89 -9.82
C PRO A 26 11.25 1.03 -10.78
N HIS A 27 10.22 0.35 -10.28
CA HIS A 27 9.32 -0.47 -11.09
C HIS A 27 8.36 0.35 -11.95
N TYR A 28 8.23 1.66 -11.68
CA TYR A 28 7.39 2.59 -12.45
C TYR A 28 8.21 3.57 -13.30
N ARG A 29 9.53 3.36 -13.38
CA ARG A 29 10.42 4.24 -14.16
C ARG A 29 9.89 4.47 -15.58
N GLY A 30 9.79 5.74 -15.98
CA GLY A 30 9.27 6.13 -17.30
C GLY A 30 7.75 6.05 -17.45
N ARG A 31 7.01 5.85 -16.35
CA ARG A 31 5.54 5.82 -16.34
C ARG A 31 5.01 6.98 -15.51
N GLU A 32 3.86 7.50 -15.91
CA GLU A 32 3.13 8.52 -15.16
C GLU A 32 2.10 7.86 -14.24
N PHE A 33 1.80 8.54 -13.13
CA PHE A 33 0.75 8.11 -12.22
C PHE A 33 -0.63 8.28 -12.87
N ALA A 34 -1.35 7.18 -13.06
CA ALA A 34 -2.69 7.15 -13.66
C ALA A 34 -3.75 7.55 -12.61
N GLU A 35 -3.86 8.84 -12.31
CA GLU A 35 -4.68 9.37 -11.22
C GLU A 35 -6.16 8.99 -11.33
N GLU A 36 -6.75 9.16 -12.51
CA GLU A 36 -8.16 8.85 -12.75
C GLU A 36 -8.45 7.35 -12.55
N ALA A 37 -7.59 6.50 -13.08
CA ALA A 37 -7.70 5.05 -12.90
C ALA A 37 -7.55 4.66 -11.42
N PHE A 38 -6.60 5.25 -10.71
CA PHE A 38 -6.40 5.04 -9.28
C PHE A 38 -7.65 5.43 -8.48
N VAL A 39 -8.18 6.63 -8.69
CA VAL A 39 -9.37 7.12 -7.97
C VAL A 39 -10.57 6.23 -8.24
N THR A 40 -10.83 5.89 -9.51
CA THR A 40 -11.97 5.05 -9.91
C THR A 40 -11.89 3.67 -9.26
N GLN A 41 -10.73 3.03 -9.33
CA GLN A 41 -10.53 1.69 -8.78
C GLN A 41 -10.62 1.67 -7.26
N TRP A 42 -9.89 2.56 -6.57
CA TRP A 42 -9.88 2.59 -5.12
C TRP A 42 -11.23 3.03 -4.52
N LYS A 43 -11.93 3.95 -5.18
CA LYS A 43 -13.30 4.31 -4.78
C LYS A 43 -14.22 3.08 -4.81
N SER A 44 -14.14 2.28 -5.87
CA SER A 44 -14.89 1.02 -5.97
C SER A 44 -14.52 0.04 -4.87
N PHE A 45 -13.24 -0.19 -4.61
CA PHE A 45 -12.78 -1.09 -3.55
C PHE A 45 -13.23 -0.63 -2.16
N MET A 46 -13.19 0.67 -1.88
CA MET A 46 -13.61 1.21 -0.60
C MET A 46 -15.12 1.11 -0.40
N LEU A 47 -15.91 1.40 -1.43
CA LEU A 47 -17.38 1.31 -1.38
C LEU A 47 -17.89 -0.13 -1.21
N THR A 48 -17.19 -1.10 -1.79
CA THR A 48 -17.54 -2.53 -1.64
C THR A 48 -16.98 -3.18 -0.38
N GLY A 49 -16.16 -2.45 0.38
CA GLY A 49 -15.51 -2.98 1.58
C GLY A 49 -14.25 -3.81 1.31
N LEU A 50 -13.87 -3.99 0.04
CA LEU A 50 -12.67 -4.74 -0.33
C LEU A 50 -11.38 -3.99 0.05
N GLY A 51 -11.33 -2.69 -0.17
CA GLY A 51 -10.14 -1.88 0.05
C GLY A 51 -10.26 -0.90 1.22
N ARG A 52 -9.13 -0.62 1.84
CA ARG A 52 -8.96 0.39 2.90
C ARG A 52 -7.67 1.16 2.64
N ILE A 53 -7.68 2.45 2.98
CA ILE A 53 -6.45 3.27 2.95
C ILE A 53 -6.32 3.96 4.31
N LEU A 54 -5.19 3.75 4.95
CA LEU A 54 -4.74 4.48 6.13
C LEU A 54 -3.91 5.68 5.69
N VAL A 55 -4.10 6.82 6.35
CA VAL A 55 -3.33 8.03 6.10
C VAL A 55 -2.79 8.62 7.40
N CYS A 56 -1.55 9.05 7.39
CA CYS A 56 -0.99 9.98 8.37
C CYS A 56 -0.98 11.39 7.78
N ARG A 57 -1.31 12.40 8.62
CA ARG A 57 -1.27 13.80 8.22
C ARG A 57 -0.44 14.60 9.23
N ASP A 58 0.39 15.49 8.74
CA ASP A 58 1.13 16.47 9.52
C ASP A 58 0.74 17.88 9.07
N GLY A 59 0.21 18.70 9.98
CA GLY A 59 -0.28 20.05 9.64
C GLY A 59 -1.31 20.06 8.51
N GLY A 60 -2.11 19.00 8.35
CA GLY A 60 -3.08 18.84 7.25
C GLY A 60 -2.51 18.22 5.96
N LYS A 61 -1.18 18.16 5.81
CA LYS A 61 -0.52 17.50 4.67
C LYS A 61 -0.43 15.99 4.91
N VAL A 62 -0.72 15.19 3.89
CA VAL A 62 -0.51 13.75 3.94
C VAL A 62 0.98 13.45 3.98
N SER A 63 1.44 12.79 5.04
CA SER A 63 2.85 12.43 5.26
C SER A 63 3.16 10.97 4.91
N GLY A 64 2.14 10.10 4.96
CA GLY A 64 2.27 8.69 4.60
C GLY A 64 0.92 8.03 4.38
N ILE A 65 0.92 6.96 3.61
CA ILE A 65 -0.25 6.14 3.27
C ILE A 65 0.08 4.65 3.34
N LEU A 66 -0.93 3.85 3.69
CA LEU A 66 -0.91 2.41 3.56
C LEU A 66 -2.28 1.93 3.06
N GLY A 67 -2.31 1.39 1.86
CA GLY A 67 -3.50 0.78 1.27
C GLY A 67 -3.46 -0.74 1.38
N PHE A 68 -4.61 -1.36 1.70
CA PHE A 68 -4.71 -2.81 1.83
C PHE A 68 -6.08 -3.32 1.44
N TYR A 69 -6.13 -4.61 1.10
CA TYR A 69 -7.34 -5.35 0.80
C TYR A 69 -7.75 -6.24 1.97
N LEU A 70 -9.05 -6.40 2.16
CA LEU A 70 -9.64 -7.42 3.03
C LEU A 70 -10.40 -8.42 2.16
N LEU A 71 -9.89 -9.63 2.06
CA LEU A 71 -10.46 -10.68 1.21
C LEU A 71 -10.36 -12.04 1.88
N ASP A 72 -11.23 -12.94 1.49
CA ASP A 72 -11.14 -14.32 1.93
C ASP A 72 -10.26 -15.12 0.95
N ASP A 73 -9.32 -15.91 1.49
CA ASP A 73 -8.52 -16.81 0.69
C ASP A 73 -9.43 -17.83 -0.01
N PRO A 74 -9.37 -17.95 -1.35
CA PRO A 74 -10.31 -18.78 -2.10
C PRO A 74 -10.15 -20.29 -1.86
N PHE A 75 -9.01 -20.73 -1.34
CA PHE A 75 -8.76 -22.17 -1.09
C PHE A 75 -9.11 -22.59 0.32
N VAL A 76 -8.91 -21.74 1.31
CA VAL A 76 -9.08 -22.10 2.73
C VAL A 76 -10.10 -21.23 3.46
N GLY A 77 -10.66 -20.20 2.82
CA GLY A 77 -11.68 -19.35 3.41
C GLY A 77 -11.19 -18.46 4.55
N ILE A 78 -9.90 -18.30 4.69
CA ILE A 78 -9.31 -17.45 5.76
C ILE A 78 -9.37 -15.99 5.33
N LYS A 79 -9.94 -15.15 6.20
CA LYS A 79 -9.91 -13.71 5.97
C LYS A 79 -8.47 -13.20 6.06
N THR A 80 -8.02 -12.56 4.99
CA THR A 80 -6.67 -12.06 4.81
C THR A 80 -6.70 -10.55 4.59
N ALA A 81 -5.84 -9.82 5.30
CA ALA A 81 -5.53 -8.43 4.98
C ALA A 81 -4.21 -8.40 4.20
N ALA A 82 -4.25 -7.89 2.99
CA ALA A 82 -3.09 -7.85 2.09
C ALA A 82 -2.74 -6.40 1.74
N GLU A 83 -1.51 -5.97 2.06
CA GLU A 83 -1.01 -4.66 1.65
C GLU A 83 -1.03 -4.54 0.12
N ALA A 84 -1.44 -3.38 -0.37
CA ALA A 84 -1.38 -3.00 -1.77
C ALA A 84 -0.28 -1.97 -2.04
N PHE A 85 -0.08 -1.05 -1.12
CA PHE A 85 0.99 -0.06 -1.13
C PHE A 85 1.22 0.50 0.26
N TRP A 86 2.47 0.78 0.57
CA TRP A 86 2.90 1.47 1.78
C TRP A 86 3.99 2.48 1.43
N PHE A 87 3.72 3.76 1.67
CA PHE A 87 4.64 4.81 1.31
C PHE A 87 4.63 5.97 2.30
N VAL A 88 5.80 6.45 2.64
CA VAL A 88 6.03 7.63 3.46
C VAL A 88 6.87 8.62 2.66
N LEU A 89 6.43 9.88 2.62
CA LEU A 89 7.18 10.93 1.93
C LEU A 89 8.61 11.02 2.46
N PRO A 90 9.61 11.29 1.60
CA PRO A 90 11.02 11.30 1.98
C PRO A 90 11.33 12.16 3.21
N GLU A 91 10.73 13.33 3.32
CA GLU A 91 10.93 14.26 4.43
C GLU A 91 10.41 13.75 5.79
N PHE A 92 9.54 12.73 5.78
CA PHE A 92 8.99 12.10 7.00
C PHE A 92 9.61 10.71 7.26
N ARG A 93 10.58 10.27 6.47
CA ARG A 93 11.29 9.02 6.71
C ARG A 93 12.18 9.13 7.93
N GLY A 94 12.32 8.03 8.67
CA GLY A 94 13.01 8.03 9.96
C GLY A 94 12.17 8.57 11.12
N SER A 95 10.99 9.12 10.85
CA SER A 95 9.98 9.44 11.86
C SER A 95 9.13 8.22 12.21
N HIS A 96 8.21 8.38 13.15
CA HIS A 96 7.28 7.30 13.55
C HIS A 96 6.13 7.05 12.56
N VAL A 97 6.02 7.82 11.46
CA VAL A 97 4.90 7.72 10.50
C VAL A 97 4.77 6.31 9.91
N ALA A 98 5.88 5.74 9.45
CA ALA A 98 5.88 4.39 8.88
C ALA A 98 5.39 3.34 9.89
N MET A 99 5.94 3.38 11.10
CA MET A 99 5.59 2.44 12.17
C MET A 99 4.14 2.61 12.64
N SER A 100 3.65 3.84 12.69
CA SER A 100 2.25 4.10 13.06
C SER A 100 1.28 3.51 12.03
N LEU A 101 1.58 3.67 10.72
CA LEU A 101 0.78 3.07 9.65
C LEU A 101 0.81 1.54 9.71
N PHE A 102 1.98 0.95 9.88
CA PHE A 102 2.15 -0.50 9.99
C PHE A 102 1.37 -1.07 11.18
N HIS A 103 1.54 -0.49 12.35
CA HIS A 103 0.84 -0.94 13.57
C HIS A 103 -0.69 -0.78 13.46
N GLU A 104 -1.17 0.35 12.92
CA GLU A 104 -2.62 0.56 12.73
C GLU A 104 -3.19 -0.42 11.69
N PHE A 105 -2.41 -0.77 10.65
CA PHE A 105 -2.80 -1.82 9.70
C PHE A 105 -3.02 -3.16 10.41
N GLU A 106 -2.10 -3.58 11.28
CA GLU A 106 -2.23 -4.82 12.04
C GLU A 106 -3.47 -4.79 12.95
N VAL A 107 -3.58 -3.76 13.79
CA VAL A 107 -4.69 -3.59 14.74
C VAL A 107 -6.05 -3.55 14.02
N MET A 108 -6.16 -2.79 12.96
CA MET A 108 -7.39 -2.67 12.21
C MET A 108 -7.76 -3.95 11.48
N SER A 109 -6.80 -4.63 10.88
CA SER A 109 -7.01 -5.89 10.18
C SER A 109 -7.49 -6.98 11.13
N GLU A 110 -6.88 -7.09 12.30
CA GLU A 110 -7.31 -8.01 13.36
C GLU A 110 -8.74 -7.71 13.81
N ALA A 111 -9.05 -6.43 14.07
CA ALA A 111 -10.40 -5.98 14.45
C ALA A 111 -11.46 -6.28 13.37
N GLN A 112 -11.07 -6.34 12.10
CA GLN A 112 -11.93 -6.74 10.98
C GLN A 112 -12.03 -8.26 10.81
N GLY A 113 -11.40 -9.03 11.70
CA GLY A 113 -11.45 -10.49 11.69
C GLY A 113 -10.42 -11.17 10.79
N ALA A 114 -9.42 -10.44 10.31
CA ALA A 114 -8.32 -11.04 9.56
C ALA A 114 -7.57 -12.07 10.43
N LYS A 115 -7.24 -13.20 9.83
CA LYS A 115 -6.44 -14.29 10.45
C LYS A 115 -5.06 -14.40 9.83
N GLN A 116 -4.83 -13.66 8.76
CA GLN A 116 -3.56 -13.60 8.04
C GLN A 116 -3.31 -12.17 7.56
N LEU A 117 -2.07 -11.72 7.68
CA LEU A 117 -1.60 -10.43 7.20
C LEU A 117 -0.52 -10.66 6.16
N LEU A 118 -0.63 -10.01 5.01
CA LEU A 118 0.38 -10.05 3.95
C LEU A 118 0.94 -8.65 3.74
N MET A 119 2.27 -8.56 3.77
CA MET A 119 3.02 -7.33 3.49
C MET A 119 3.90 -7.54 2.27
N LEU A 120 3.98 -6.54 1.41
CA LEU A 120 4.81 -6.58 0.22
C LEU A 120 6.25 -6.13 0.54
N HIS A 121 7.21 -6.85 0.00
CA HIS A 121 8.61 -6.41 -0.01
C HIS A 121 9.02 -6.09 -1.44
N ILE A 122 8.94 -4.81 -1.80
CA ILE A 122 9.37 -4.33 -3.12
C ILE A 122 10.89 -4.29 -3.13
N VAL A 123 11.51 -5.09 -4.00
CA VAL A 123 12.96 -5.15 -4.18
C VAL A 123 13.38 -4.31 -5.39
N GLY A 124 14.49 -3.61 -5.29
CA GLY A 124 15.02 -2.79 -6.39
C GLY A 124 16.13 -1.84 -5.94
N GLU A 125 16.81 -1.27 -6.91
CA GLU A 125 17.88 -0.30 -6.65
C GLU A 125 17.32 0.93 -5.90
N GLY A 126 18.02 1.31 -4.83
CA GLY A 126 17.64 2.47 -4.00
C GLY A 126 16.47 2.24 -3.04
N LEU A 127 15.89 1.03 -3.01
CA LEU A 127 14.85 0.67 -2.05
C LEU A 127 15.46 0.02 -0.80
N PRO A 128 14.87 0.24 0.40
CA PRO A 128 15.35 -0.39 1.63
C PRO A 128 15.05 -1.90 1.61
N ASP A 129 15.96 -2.69 2.17
CA ASP A 129 15.68 -4.08 2.50
C ASP A 129 14.88 -4.17 3.80
N LEU A 130 13.64 -4.60 3.71
CA LEU A 130 12.72 -4.74 4.83
C LEU A 130 12.67 -6.16 5.41
N SER A 131 13.46 -7.10 4.91
CA SER A 131 13.43 -8.51 5.32
C SER A 131 13.60 -8.69 6.83
N ALA A 132 14.63 -8.03 7.41
CA ALA A 132 14.88 -8.09 8.84
C ALA A 132 13.78 -7.41 9.68
N PHE A 133 13.17 -6.35 9.14
CA PHE A 133 12.03 -5.70 9.78
C PHE A 133 10.83 -6.64 9.84
N TYR A 134 10.44 -7.25 8.74
CA TYR A 134 9.32 -8.18 8.71
C TYR A 134 9.55 -9.39 9.60
N THR A 135 10.73 -10.00 9.54
CA THR A 135 11.06 -11.16 10.37
C THR A 135 10.96 -10.85 11.88
N ARG A 136 11.47 -9.67 12.32
CA ARG A 136 11.35 -9.25 13.72
C ARG A 136 9.91 -9.00 14.17
N ASN A 137 9.02 -8.67 13.24
CA ASN A 137 7.59 -8.47 13.52
C ASN A 137 6.75 -9.74 13.28
N GLY A 138 7.38 -10.91 13.17
CA GLY A 138 6.68 -12.20 13.09
C GLY A 138 6.22 -12.60 11.69
N TYR A 139 6.60 -11.84 10.65
CA TYR A 139 6.34 -12.20 9.26
C TYR A 139 7.40 -13.16 8.72
N GLN A 140 6.99 -14.02 7.81
CA GLN A 140 7.90 -14.89 7.06
C GLN A 140 7.68 -14.73 5.57
N LEU A 141 8.75 -14.86 4.79
CA LEU A 141 8.66 -14.84 3.33
C LEU A 141 7.92 -16.10 2.83
N ILE A 142 6.84 -15.89 2.10
CA ILE A 142 5.99 -16.98 1.58
C ILE A 142 6.00 -17.08 0.06
N GLU A 143 6.29 -15.99 -0.65
CA GLU A 143 6.33 -15.98 -2.12
C GLU A 143 7.27 -14.91 -2.67
N SER A 144 7.62 -15.07 -3.94
CA SER A 144 8.35 -14.07 -4.71
C SER A 144 7.64 -13.86 -6.05
N THR A 145 7.50 -12.60 -6.48
CA THR A 145 6.82 -12.25 -7.71
C THR A 145 7.83 -11.84 -8.79
N TYR A 146 7.71 -12.45 -9.97
CA TYR A 146 8.51 -12.11 -11.15
C TYR A 146 7.66 -11.38 -12.18
N ARG A 147 8.19 -10.29 -12.75
CA ARG A 147 7.51 -9.50 -13.78
C ARG A 147 8.16 -9.66 -15.14
N LYS A 148 7.34 -9.90 -16.16
CA LYS A 148 7.72 -9.77 -17.57
C LYS A 148 6.93 -8.62 -18.20
N VAL A 149 7.63 -7.61 -18.71
CA VAL A 149 6.99 -6.54 -19.48
C VAL A 149 6.82 -7.02 -20.92
N LEU A 150 5.59 -7.00 -21.40
CA LEU A 150 5.29 -7.36 -22.79
C LEU A 150 5.56 -6.15 -23.71
N PRO A 151 6.06 -6.38 -24.94
CA PRO A 151 6.21 -5.30 -25.91
C PRO A 151 4.84 -4.71 -26.26
N ALA A 152 4.81 -3.41 -26.62
CA ALA A 152 3.60 -2.79 -27.12
C ALA A 152 3.10 -3.58 -28.33
N SER A 153 1.76 -3.77 -28.42
CA SER A 153 1.14 -4.39 -29.59
C SER A 153 1.53 -3.60 -30.84
N LYS A 154 2.03 -4.28 -31.87
CA LYS A 154 2.24 -3.62 -33.16
C LYS A 154 0.88 -3.10 -33.63
N PRO A 155 0.78 -1.87 -34.09
CA PRO A 155 -0.46 -1.41 -34.74
C PRO A 155 -0.80 -2.36 -35.88
N ALA A 156 -2.06 -2.71 -35.96
CA ALA A 156 -2.58 -3.59 -37.02
C ALA A 156 -2.40 -2.96 -38.40
#